data_4fc3bd37e6eaee3a38e2f033df662120
#
_entry.id   4fc3bd37e6eaee3a38e2f033df662120
#
_cell.length_a   1.000
_cell.length_b   1.000
_cell.length_c   1.000
_cell.angle_alpha   90.00
_cell.angle_beta   90.00
_cell.angle_gamma   90.00
#
_symmetry.space_group_name_H-M   'P 1'
#
loop_
_entity.id
_entity.type
_entity.pdbx_description
1 polymer ?
#
loop_
_entity_poly.entity_id
_entity_poly.type
_entity_poly.pdbx_seq_one_letter_code
_entity_poly.pdbx_strand_id
1 'polypeptide(L)'
;MNTLQKTLLLVSLVAVPAGAHSFFASPKAPCFTAGAWTYQLSSKTSTPDYRVKVQNDAASADLRMQMVDRPEIADFVIADDIDAGEGNLCKTAGGFKTVRVDADETAPDVTVMLSRDADAPDYKLYVHSARFSHQDAAALLAVMWKNKRNPTENR
;
A
#
# COMPACT_ATOMS: atom_id res chain seq x y z
N MET A 1 46.12 -19.17 -67.41
CA MET A 1 44.81 -18.52 -67.57
C MET A 1 44.00 -18.94 -66.32
N ASN A 2 44.02 -18.06 -65.32
CA ASN A 2 43.38 -18.37 -64.01
C ASN A 2 42.21 -17.42 -63.80
N THR A 3 41.03 -17.99 -63.86
CA THR A 3 39.78 -17.27 -63.55
C THR A 3 39.57 -17.25 -62.05
N LEU A 4 39.79 -16.11 -61.43
CA LEU A 4 39.44 -15.87 -60.00
C LEU A 4 37.93 -15.69 -59.87
N GLN A 5 37.29 -16.68 -59.26
CA GLN A 5 35.89 -16.64 -58.92
C GLN A 5 35.73 -15.89 -57.59
N LYS A 6 35.23 -14.64 -57.64
CA LYS A 6 34.92 -13.85 -56.46
C LYS A 6 33.58 -14.32 -55.88
N THR A 7 33.65 -15.02 -54.75
CA THR A 7 32.48 -15.38 -53.99
C THR A 7 31.99 -14.17 -53.20
N LEU A 8 30.84 -13.63 -53.56
CA LEU A 8 30.17 -12.53 -52.85
C LEU A 8 29.41 -13.10 -51.67
N LEU A 9 29.93 -12.88 -50.47
CA LEU A 9 29.26 -13.23 -49.20
C LEU A 9 28.21 -12.15 -48.94
N LEU A 10 26.93 -12.49 -49.14
CA LEU A 10 25.78 -11.71 -48.74
C LEU A 10 25.59 -11.91 -47.22
N VAL A 11 26.00 -10.92 -46.45
CA VAL A 11 25.67 -10.87 -45.00
C VAL A 11 24.26 -10.32 -44.87
N SER A 12 23.32 -11.22 -44.64
CA SER A 12 21.94 -10.86 -44.30
C SER A 12 21.91 -10.28 -42.90
N LEU A 13 21.75 -8.99 -42.79
CA LEU A 13 21.51 -8.26 -41.54
C LEU A 13 20.07 -8.55 -41.06
N VAL A 14 19.90 -9.48 -40.13
CA VAL A 14 18.61 -9.72 -39.49
C VAL A 14 18.37 -8.58 -38.51
N ALA A 15 17.51 -7.64 -38.87
CA ALA A 15 17.01 -6.63 -37.94
C ALA A 15 16.11 -7.29 -36.89
N VAL A 16 16.61 -7.40 -35.66
CA VAL A 16 15.82 -7.80 -34.50
C VAL A 16 14.90 -6.63 -34.16
N PRO A 17 13.58 -6.79 -34.16
CA PRO A 17 12.69 -5.74 -33.67
C PRO A 17 12.89 -5.58 -32.16
N ALA A 18 13.58 -4.52 -31.75
CA ALA A 18 13.63 -4.05 -30.37
C ALA A 18 12.27 -3.44 -30.02
N GLY A 19 11.40 -4.23 -29.38
CA GLY A 19 10.04 -3.77 -29.08
C GLY A 19 9.28 -4.67 -28.13
N ALA A 20 9.96 -5.36 -27.21
CA ALA A 20 9.28 -5.91 -26.05
C ALA A 20 9.20 -4.83 -24.95
N HIS A 21 8.29 -3.89 -25.09
CA HIS A 21 7.88 -3.06 -23.97
C HIS A 21 7.12 -3.99 -23.02
N SER A 22 7.84 -4.54 -22.06
CA SER A 22 7.23 -5.19 -20.89
C SER A 22 6.48 -4.10 -20.14
N PHE A 23 5.19 -3.99 -20.41
CA PHE A 23 4.27 -3.25 -19.54
C PHE A 23 4.17 -4.03 -18.25
N PHE A 24 5.16 -3.88 -17.38
CA PHE A 24 4.98 -4.20 -15.97
C PHE A 24 3.97 -3.18 -15.48
N ALA A 25 2.71 -3.59 -15.37
CA ALA A 25 1.73 -2.82 -14.63
C ALA A 25 2.35 -2.61 -13.25
N SER A 26 2.64 -1.36 -12.90
CA SER A 26 3.08 -1.03 -11.54
C SER A 26 2.04 -1.63 -10.58
N PRO A 27 2.46 -2.37 -9.56
CA PRO A 27 1.51 -2.90 -8.60
C PRO A 27 0.67 -1.72 -8.10
N LYS A 28 -0.64 -1.80 -8.27
CA LYS A 28 -1.54 -0.77 -7.78
C LYS A 28 -1.27 -0.60 -6.31
N ALA A 29 -1.11 0.66 -5.87
CA ALA A 29 -0.90 0.95 -4.46
C ALA A 29 -2.00 0.27 -3.63
N PRO A 30 -1.65 -0.35 -2.49
CA PRO A 30 -2.61 -1.03 -1.65
C PRO A 30 -3.78 -0.12 -1.30
N CYS A 31 -4.99 -0.64 -1.40
CA CYS A 31 -6.21 0.10 -1.09
C CYS A 31 -7.25 -0.82 -0.47
N PHE A 32 -8.16 -0.25 0.30
CA PHE A 32 -9.33 -0.94 0.80
C PHE A 32 -10.51 0.01 0.87
N THR A 33 -11.71 -0.54 0.84
CA THR A 33 -12.95 0.22 0.92
C THR A 33 -13.56 0.09 2.32
N ALA A 34 -13.91 1.23 2.89
CA ALA A 34 -14.64 1.29 4.15
C ALA A 34 -15.75 2.34 4.08
N GLY A 35 -16.99 1.90 4.27
CA GLY A 35 -18.16 2.75 4.07
C GLY A 35 -18.26 3.26 2.63
N ALA A 36 -18.39 4.57 2.45
CA ALA A 36 -18.50 5.22 1.15
C ALA A 36 -17.13 5.51 0.50
N TRP A 37 -16.00 5.29 1.20
CA TRP A 37 -14.70 5.73 0.76
C TRP A 37 -13.76 4.57 0.49
N THR A 38 -12.91 4.72 -0.53
CA THR A 38 -11.76 3.86 -0.77
C THR A 38 -10.49 4.58 -0.33
N TYR A 39 -9.76 4.00 0.60
CA TYR A 39 -8.50 4.49 1.10
C TYR A 39 -7.36 3.84 0.32
N GLN A 40 -6.47 4.64 -0.23
CA GLN A 40 -5.34 4.20 -1.01
C GLN A 40 -4.04 4.73 -0.42
N LEU A 41 -3.06 3.85 -0.23
CA LEU A 41 -1.72 4.28 0.17
C LEU A 41 -1.04 5.01 -0.99
N SER A 42 -0.36 6.09 -0.66
CA SER A 42 0.43 6.87 -1.61
C SER A 42 1.77 7.24 -1.01
N SER A 43 2.84 6.75 -1.62
CA SER A 43 4.21 7.09 -1.22
C SER A 43 4.72 8.40 -1.84
N LYS A 44 4.03 8.93 -2.85
CA LYS A 44 4.56 10.01 -3.71
C LYS A 44 3.59 11.17 -3.94
N THR A 45 2.45 11.19 -3.28
CA THR A 45 1.49 12.29 -3.45
C THR A 45 1.99 13.51 -2.71
N SER A 46 2.16 14.62 -3.39
CA SER A 46 2.58 15.89 -2.80
C SER A 46 1.56 16.44 -1.78
N THR A 47 0.31 16.11 -1.95
CA THR A 47 -0.81 16.53 -1.08
C THR A 47 -1.74 15.35 -0.81
N PRO A 48 -1.41 14.46 0.14
CA PRO A 48 -2.32 13.39 0.55
C PRO A 48 -3.51 13.96 1.32
N ASP A 49 -4.64 13.25 1.32
CA ASP A 49 -5.79 13.59 2.18
C ASP A 49 -5.47 13.39 3.66
N TYR A 50 -4.62 12.40 3.96
CA TYR A 50 -4.17 12.10 5.32
C TYR A 50 -2.67 11.83 5.37
N ARG A 51 -2.02 12.36 6.41
CA ARG A 51 -0.62 12.08 6.76
C ARG A 51 -0.61 11.31 8.06
N VAL A 52 -0.05 10.11 8.03
CA VAL A 52 0.01 9.23 9.19
C VAL A 52 1.47 8.98 9.55
N LYS A 53 1.80 9.25 10.80
CA LYS A 53 3.07 8.88 11.39
C LYS A 53 2.93 7.55 12.12
N VAL A 54 3.73 6.55 11.74
CA VAL A 54 3.81 5.29 12.46
C VAL A 54 5.15 5.21 13.18
N GLN A 55 5.11 5.00 14.48
CA GLN A 55 6.29 4.97 15.35
C GLN A 55 6.18 3.86 16.39
N ASN A 56 7.29 3.55 17.06
CA ASN A 56 7.32 2.54 18.12
C ASN A 56 7.13 3.15 19.52
N ASP A 57 7.16 4.48 19.64
CA ASP A 57 7.05 5.20 20.90
C ASP A 57 5.60 5.61 21.18
N ALA A 58 5.19 5.41 22.44
CA ALA A 58 3.83 5.71 22.89
C ALA A 58 3.64 7.17 23.35
N ALA A 59 4.71 7.94 23.56
CA ALA A 59 4.65 9.21 24.28
C ALA A 59 3.73 10.26 23.62
N SER A 60 3.52 10.18 22.32
CA SER A 60 2.69 11.13 21.55
C SER A 60 1.73 10.45 20.57
N ALA A 61 1.37 9.19 20.81
CA ALA A 61 0.48 8.45 19.92
C ALA A 61 -0.98 8.77 20.18
N ASP A 62 -1.72 9.08 19.12
CA ASP A 62 -3.18 9.22 19.17
C ASP A 62 -3.88 7.86 19.30
N LEU A 63 -3.20 6.82 18.79
CA LEU A 63 -3.72 5.46 18.76
C LEU A 63 -2.58 4.46 18.98
N ARG A 64 -2.83 3.50 19.89
CA ARG A 64 -1.88 2.44 20.23
C ARG A 64 -2.35 1.11 19.67
N MET A 65 -1.55 0.49 18.83
CA MET A 65 -1.85 -0.81 18.23
C MET A 65 -0.79 -1.84 18.60
N GLN A 66 -1.25 -3.01 19.01
CA GLN A 66 -0.41 -4.17 19.24
C GLN A 66 -0.47 -5.11 18.05
N MET A 67 0.69 -5.45 17.48
CA MET A 67 0.78 -6.55 16.51
C MET A 67 0.65 -7.88 17.23
N VAL A 68 -0.26 -8.73 16.72
CA VAL A 68 -0.45 -10.09 17.22
C VAL A 68 -0.23 -11.12 16.13
N ASP A 69 0.22 -12.32 16.51
CA ASP A 69 0.55 -13.39 15.60
C ASP A 69 -0.61 -14.38 15.37
N ARG A 70 -1.76 -14.14 16.00
CA ARG A 70 -2.95 -15.00 15.88
C ARG A 70 -4.19 -14.16 15.62
N PRO A 71 -5.00 -14.51 14.62
CA PRO A 71 -6.20 -13.75 14.24
C PRO A 71 -7.30 -13.83 15.32
N GLU A 72 -7.33 -14.91 16.15
CA GLU A 72 -8.39 -15.13 17.14
C GLU A 72 -8.36 -14.13 18.29
N ILE A 73 -7.20 -13.49 18.53
CA ILE A 73 -7.04 -12.48 19.59
C ILE A 73 -6.96 -11.05 19.03
N ALA A 74 -7.10 -10.89 17.74
CA ALA A 74 -7.03 -9.59 17.07
C ALA A 74 -8.40 -8.89 17.07
N ASP A 75 -8.40 -7.58 17.24
CA ASP A 75 -9.57 -6.73 17.03
C ASP A 75 -9.77 -6.46 15.54
N PHE A 76 -8.65 -6.43 14.77
CA PHE A 76 -8.64 -6.27 13.32
C PHE A 76 -7.77 -7.33 12.67
N VAL A 77 -8.33 -7.95 11.65
CA VAL A 77 -7.65 -8.95 10.82
C VAL A 77 -7.56 -8.43 9.39
N ILE A 78 -6.33 -8.32 8.89
CA ILE A 78 -6.06 -8.04 7.47
C ILE A 78 -5.39 -9.29 6.89
N ALA A 79 -6.14 -9.97 6.04
CA ALA A 79 -5.66 -11.14 5.31
C ALA A 79 -5.97 -10.95 3.83
N ASP A 80 -5.06 -11.42 2.97
CA ASP A 80 -5.35 -11.47 1.54
C ASP A 80 -6.39 -12.56 1.30
N ASP A 81 -7.47 -12.18 0.64
CA ASP A 81 -8.43 -13.12 0.10
C ASP A 81 -7.84 -13.68 -1.21
N ILE A 82 -7.43 -14.94 -1.17
CA ILE A 82 -6.81 -15.62 -2.30
C ILE A 82 -7.83 -15.80 -3.44
N ASP A 83 -9.12 -15.83 -3.13
CA ASP A 83 -10.22 -16.04 -4.07
C ASP A 83 -10.80 -14.72 -4.61
N ALA A 84 -10.56 -13.60 -3.94
CA ALA A 84 -10.97 -12.29 -4.43
C ALA A 84 -10.01 -11.86 -5.55
N GLY A 85 -10.40 -12.13 -6.78
CA GLY A 85 -9.67 -11.62 -7.95
C GLY A 85 -9.38 -10.12 -7.78
N GLU A 86 -8.21 -9.67 -8.23
CA GLU A 86 -7.64 -8.33 -8.05
C GLU A 86 -8.57 -7.14 -8.37
N GLY A 87 -9.73 -7.41 -8.97
CA GLY A 87 -10.67 -6.39 -9.46
C GLY A 87 -11.55 -5.72 -8.42
N ASN A 88 -11.67 -6.24 -7.20
CA ASN A 88 -12.74 -5.81 -6.28
C ASN A 88 -12.32 -4.97 -5.07
N LEU A 89 -11.05 -4.98 -4.69
CA LEU A 89 -10.59 -4.36 -3.44
C LEU A 89 -10.60 -2.84 -3.45
N CYS A 90 -10.51 -2.24 -4.63
CA CYS A 90 -10.45 -0.79 -4.81
C CYS A 90 -11.66 -0.23 -5.54
N LYS A 91 -12.80 -0.91 -5.47
CA LYS A 91 -14.06 -0.38 -6.02
C LYS A 91 -14.60 0.66 -5.05
N THR A 92 -14.74 1.88 -5.55
CA THR A 92 -15.33 2.97 -4.78
C THR A 92 -16.78 3.19 -5.18
N ALA A 93 -17.63 3.40 -4.18
CA ALA A 93 -18.98 3.91 -4.38
C ALA A 93 -19.05 5.46 -4.23
N GLY A 94 -18.12 6.06 -3.50
CA GLY A 94 -18.17 7.48 -3.15
C GLY A 94 -16.93 8.29 -3.51
N GLY A 95 -15.75 7.72 -3.48
CA GLY A 95 -14.52 8.47 -3.78
C GLY A 95 -13.26 7.83 -3.21
N PHE A 96 -12.10 8.40 -3.57
CA PHE A 96 -10.80 7.99 -3.06
C PHE A 96 -10.29 8.96 -2.02
N LYS A 97 -9.63 8.42 -1.01
CA LYS A 97 -8.85 9.14 -0.03
C LYS A 97 -7.41 8.60 -0.07
N THR A 98 -6.46 9.50 -0.19
CA THR A 98 -5.04 9.15 -0.23
C THR A 98 -4.42 9.26 1.15
N VAL A 99 -3.65 8.24 1.52
CA VAL A 99 -2.97 8.17 2.82
C VAL A 99 -1.47 8.04 2.59
N ARG A 100 -0.70 8.97 3.13
CA ARG A 100 0.76 8.89 3.18
C ARG A 100 1.19 8.39 4.56
N VAL A 101 2.04 7.38 4.56
CA VAL A 101 2.67 6.85 5.76
C VAL A 101 4.14 7.28 5.77
N ASP A 102 4.55 7.98 6.80
CA ASP A 102 5.91 8.47 6.94
C ASP A 102 6.30 8.52 8.42
N ALA A 103 7.41 7.86 8.76
CA ALA A 103 7.95 7.86 10.13
C ALA A 103 8.50 9.23 10.55
N ASP A 104 8.92 10.05 9.59
CA ASP A 104 9.53 11.37 9.81
C ASP A 104 8.52 12.51 9.63
N GLU A 105 7.22 12.22 9.47
CA GLU A 105 6.19 13.24 9.31
C GLU A 105 6.17 14.19 10.51
N THR A 106 6.32 15.47 10.24
CA THR A 106 6.42 16.52 11.29
C THR A 106 5.06 17.10 11.67
N ALA A 107 4.09 17.01 10.77
CA ALA A 107 2.73 17.49 11.00
C ALA A 107 1.71 16.41 10.59
N PRO A 108 1.70 15.27 11.29
CA PRO A 108 0.77 14.19 10.99
C PRO A 108 -0.66 14.55 11.36
N ASP A 109 -1.61 14.03 10.58
CA ASP A 109 -3.02 14.09 10.94
C ASP A 109 -3.38 13.07 12.02
N VAL A 110 -2.62 11.95 12.08
CA VAL A 110 -2.71 10.91 13.10
C VAL A 110 -1.33 10.32 13.36
N THR A 111 -1.01 10.13 14.64
CA THR A 111 0.18 9.40 15.08
C THR A 111 -0.21 8.05 15.66
N VAL A 112 0.37 6.97 15.14
CA VAL A 112 0.12 5.61 15.56
C VAL A 112 1.37 5.04 16.22
N MET A 113 1.22 4.53 17.42
CA MET A 113 2.20 3.61 18.00
C MET A 113 1.86 2.20 17.53
N LEU A 114 2.84 1.52 16.94
CA LEU A 114 2.72 0.14 16.51
C LEU A 114 3.85 -0.69 17.12
N SER A 115 3.53 -1.62 18.02
CA SER A 115 4.51 -2.46 18.71
C SER A 115 3.97 -3.87 18.93
N ARG A 116 4.86 -4.87 19.08
CA ARG A 116 4.50 -6.21 19.54
C ARG A 116 4.24 -6.25 21.06
N ASP A 117 4.94 -5.40 21.79
CA ASP A 117 4.95 -5.34 23.24
C ASP A 117 4.23 -4.09 23.77
N ALA A 118 3.15 -3.70 23.11
CA ALA A 118 2.39 -2.52 23.52
C ALA A 118 1.68 -2.77 24.86
N ASP A 119 2.01 -1.96 25.86
CA ASP A 119 1.26 -1.91 27.12
C ASP A 119 -0.07 -1.20 26.89
N ALA A 120 -1.17 -1.82 27.32
CA ALA A 120 -2.52 -1.28 27.19
C ALA A 120 -2.84 -0.75 25.77
N PRO A 121 -2.80 -1.59 24.72
CA PRO A 121 -3.15 -1.19 23.38
C PRO A 121 -4.63 -0.85 23.28
N ASP A 122 -4.96 0.15 22.44
CA ASP A 122 -6.34 0.44 22.07
C ASP A 122 -6.94 -0.66 21.21
N TYR A 123 -6.10 -1.24 20.33
CA TYR A 123 -6.48 -2.33 19.41
C TYR A 123 -5.33 -3.30 19.14
N LYS A 124 -5.72 -4.54 18.86
CA LYS A 124 -4.84 -5.61 18.43
C LYS A 124 -5.01 -5.85 16.93
N LEU A 125 -3.89 -5.87 16.21
CA LEU A 125 -3.84 -5.98 14.76
C LEU A 125 -3.13 -7.25 14.32
N TYR A 126 -3.81 -8.09 13.56
CA TYR A 126 -3.21 -9.21 12.83
C TYR A 126 -3.14 -8.86 11.34
N VAL A 127 -1.96 -9.07 10.73
CA VAL A 127 -1.75 -8.86 9.29
C VAL A 127 -1.09 -10.10 8.68
N HIS A 128 -1.79 -10.70 7.74
CA HIS A 128 -1.29 -11.79 6.90
C HIS A 128 -1.56 -11.43 5.43
N SER A 129 -0.74 -10.55 4.87
CA SER A 129 -0.97 -9.98 3.55
C SER A 129 0.34 -9.81 2.79
N ALA A 130 0.32 -10.14 1.50
CA ALA A 130 1.40 -9.83 0.58
C ALA A 130 1.35 -8.37 0.09
N ARG A 131 0.22 -7.67 0.30
CA ARG A 131 -0.03 -6.32 -0.20
C ARG A 131 0.12 -5.23 0.86
N PHE A 132 -0.20 -5.56 2.11
CA PHE A 132 -0.14 -4.60 3.22
C PHE A 132 0.96 -5.00 4.19
N SER A 133 1.87 -4.07 4.46
CA SER A 133 2.73 -4.18 5.63
C SER A 133 1.93 -3.91 6.91
N HIS A 134 2.48 -4.25 8.07
CA HIS A 134 1.86 -3.90 9.36
C HIS A 134 1.69 -2.39 9.53
N GLN A 135 2.64 -1.59 9.04
CA GLN A 135 2.57 -0.13 9.09
C GLN A 135 1.45 0.41 8.20
N ASP A 136 1.32 -0.12 6.98
CA ASP A 136 0.25 0.26 6.06
C ASP A 136 -1.12 -0.02 6.66
N ALA A 137 -1.29 -1.23 7.20
CA ALA A 137 -2.52 -1.65 7.84
C ALA A 137 -2.88 -0.76 9.04
N ALA A 138 -1.91 -0.50 9.91
CA ALA A 138 -2.10 0.36 11.08
C ALA A 138 -2.48 1.79 10.68
N ALA A 139 -1.81 2.34 9.67
CA ALA A 139 -2.09 3.69 9.17
C ALA A 139 -3.51 3.81 8.59
N LEU A 140 -3.94 2.83 7.80
CA LEU A 140 -5.27 2.81 7.22
C LEU A 140 -6.36 2.71 8.28
N LEU A 141 -6.17 1.85 9.28
CA LEU A 141 -7.09 1.72 10.42
C LEU A 141 -7.15 2.99 11.25
N ALA A 142 -6.02 3.68 11.43
CA ALA A 142 -5.97 4.94 12.17
C ALA A 142 -6.76 6.06 11.48
N VAL A 143 -6.69 6.14 10.14
CA VAL A 143 -7.50 7.09 9.38
C VAL A 143 -8.99 6.78 9.52
N MET A 144 -9.39 5.52 9.44
CA MET A 144 -10.78 5.10 9.67
C MET A 144 -11.25 5.46 11.07
N TRP A 145 -10.43 5.21 12.09
CA TRP A 145 -10.70 5.54 13.47
C TRP A 145 -10.89 7.05 13.66
N LYS A 146 -10.01 7.88 13.09
CA LYS A 146 -10.12 9.35 13.11
C LYS A 146 -11.45 9.80 12.49
N ASN A 147 -11.78 9.29 11.31
CA ASN A 147 -13.00 9.65 10.59
C ASN A 147 -14.28 9.24 11.35
N LYS A 148 -14.25 8.14 12.07
CA LYS A 148 -15.38 7.71 12.91
C LYS A 148 -15.58 8.66 14.11
N ARG A 149 -14.51 9.24 14.65
CA ARG A 149 -14.57 10.19 15.77
C ARG A 149 -15.00 11.59 15.34
N ASN A 150 -14.62 12.01 14.13
CA ASN A 150 -14.87 13.35 13.60
C ASN A 150 -15.72 13.29 12.30
N PRO A 151 -17.00 12.91 12.38
CA PRO A 151 -17.84 12.75 11.19
C PRO A 151 -18.13 14.06 10.45
N THR A 152 -17.88 15.21 11.06
CA THR A 152 -18.13 16.54 10.48
C THR A 152 -17.05 17.00 9.48
N GLU A 153 -15.87 16.43 9.52
CA GLU A 153 -14.75 16.80 8.62
C GLU A 153 -14.82 16.11 7.24
N ASN A 154 -15.78 15.21 7.05
CA ASN A 154 -15.95 14.37 5.85
C ASN A 154 -17.14 14.76 4.96
N ARG A 155 -17.67 15.97 5.09
CA ARG A 155 -18.73 16.49 4.21
C ARG A 155 -18.19 17.36 3.10
#